data_95d4397bbf31fafe8e39da502bf4055b
#
_entry.id   95d4397bbf31fafe8e39da502bf4055b
#
_cell.length_a   1.000
_cell.length_b   1.000
_cell.length_c   1.000
_cell.angle_alpha   90.00
_cell.angle_beta   90.00
_cell.angle_gamma   90.00
#
_symmetry.space_group_name_H-M   'P 1'
#
loop_
_entity.id
_entity.type
_entity.pdbx_description
1 polymer ?
#
loop_
_entity_poly.entity_id
_entity_poly.type
_entity_poly.pdbx_seq_one_letter_code
_entity_poly.pdbx_strand_id
1 'polypeptide(L)'
;MKEEIVKRALNDFMQYGFKTFTMDDLVSKMGISKKTLYEHFPSKNDLVEAVLDYALDMSCKNVDAFVQGDGSVIENVYRNQEKVKEIFNINSDRPIWELQKYYSKTYERMEIEFAKSDARFIDKLLEKGWKEGLFREDINVNFYKTFYSSVQRLRSVANTFPEREFPFWDTIYTLIEYFFRILVNEKGMKELEHVLQLKNNKLI
;
A
#
# COMPACT_ATOMS: atom_id res chain seq x y z
N MET A 1 7.07 16.42 -17.51
CA MET A 1 6.21 17.42 -16.82
C MET A 1 4.95 16.77 -16.28
N LYS A 2 3.99 16.27 -17.09
CA LYS A 2 2.72 15.70 -16.57
C LYS A 2 2.96 14.57 -15.54
N GLU A 3 3.82 13.61 -15.85
CA GLU A 3 4.16 12.50 -14.94
C GLU A 3 4.86 12.98 -13.66
N GLU A 4 5.72 13.98 -13.74
CA GLU A 4 6.39 14.57 -12.57
C GLU A 4 5.39 15.26 -11.63
N ILE A 5 4.39 15.96 -12.22
CA ILE A 5 3.29 16.56 -11.46
C ILE A 5 2.53 15.47 -10.70
N VAL A 6 2.19 14.36 -11.37
CA VAL A 6 1.45 13.25 -10.77
C VAL A 6 2.25 12.59 -9.64
N LYS A 7 3.54 12.29 -9.87
CA LYS A 7 4.43 11.71 -8.84
C LYS A 7 4.55 12.61 -7.62
N ARG A 8 4.75 13.90 -7.85
CA ARG A 8 4.84 14.87 -6.75
C ARG A 8 3.52 14.98 -6.00
N ALA A 9 2.41 15.09 -6.73
CA ALA A 9 1.09 15.20 -6.14
C ALA A 9 0.72 13.96 -5.32
N LEU A 10 1.09 12.74 -5.76
CA LEU A 10 0.89 11.51 -4.99
C LEU A 10 1.54 11.60 -3.61
N ASN A 11 2.82 11.96 -3.56
CA ASN A 11 3.55 12.08 -2.29
C ASN A 11 2.92 13.15 -1.39
N ASP A 12 2.59 14.31 -1.95
CA ASP A 12 2.01 15.41 -1.18
C ASP A 12 0.58 15.12 -0.71
N PHE A 13 -0.26 14.46 -1.53
CA PHE A 13 -1.58 14.02 -1.10
C PHE A 13 -1.52 12.96 0.00
N MET A 14 -0.60 12.03 -0.09
CA MET A 14 -0.41 11.00 0.94
C MET A 14 0.14 11.57 2.25
N GLN A 15 0.92 12.65 2.19
CA GLN A 15 1.47 13.32 3.37
C GLN A 15 0.49 14.31 4.02
N TYR A 16 -0.19 15.12 3.20
CA TYR A 16 -0.99 16.26 3.69
C TYR A 16 -2.50 16.05 3.59
N GLY A 17 -2.94 15.00 2.88
CA GLY A 17 -4.33 14.67 2.63
C GLY A 17 -4.87 15.23 1.31
N PHE A 18 -5.81 14.51 0.72
CA PHE A 18 -6.44 14.86 -0.57
C PHE A 18 -7.34 16.09 -0.49
N LYS A 19 -7.91 16.38 0.67
CA LYS A 19 -8.74 17.58 0.88
C LYS A 19 -7.90 18.81 1.16
N THR A 20 -6.94 18.68 2.04
CA THR A 20 -6.16 19.78 2.61
C THR A 20 -5.17 20.37 1.60
N PHE A 21 -4.42 19.51 0.91
CA PHE A 21 -3.40 19.95 -0.05
C PHE A 21 -4.04 20.48 -1.33
N THR A 22 -3.68 21.70 -1.75
CA THR A 22 -4.32 22.43 -2.86
C THR A 22 -3.48 22.42 -4.13
N MET A 23 -4.11 22.83 -5.27
CA MET A 23 -3.40 23.06 -6.53
C MET A 23 -2.34 24.16 -6.39
N ASP A 24 -2.63 25.19 -5.58
CA ASP A 24 -1.70 26.30 -5.32
C ASP A 24 -0.48 25.85 -4.51
N ASP A 25 -0.67 24.96 -3.53
CA ASP A 25 0.43 24.37 -2.78
C ASP A 25 1.36 23.57 -3.71
N LEU A 26 0.77 22.80 -4.64
CA LEU A 26 1.54 22.01 -5.61
C LEU A 26 2.36 22.93 -6.55
N VAL A 27 1.73 23.97 -7.07
CA VAL A 27 2.41 25.00 -7.89
C VAL A 27 3.61 25.60 -7.15
N SER A 28 3.39 26.01 -5.90
CA SER A 28 4.43 26.59 -5.05
C SER A 28 5.58 25.61 -4.81
N LYS A 29 5.26 24.36 -4.46
CA LYS A 29 6.27 23.34 -4.18
C LYS A 29 7.07 22.87 -5.40
N MET A 30 6.46 22.90 -6.58
CA MET A 30 7.11 22.53 -7.82
C MET A 30 7.82 23.68 -8.52
N GLY A 31 7.57 24.93 -8.11
CA GLY A 31 8.13 26.11 -8.78
C GLY A 31 7.62 26.28 -10.22
N ILE A 32 6.41 25.82 -10.54
CA ILE A 32 5.79 25.93 -11.86
C ILE A 32 4.73 27.03 -11.86
N SER A 33 4.30 27.47 -13.05
CA SER A 33 3.19 28.43 -13.13
C SER A 33 1.83 27.75 -12.92
N LYS A 34 0.83 28.50 -12.39
CA LYS A 34 -0.56 28.02 -12.34
C LYS A 34 -1.05 27.63 -13.73
N LYS A 35 -0.73 28.44 -14.75
CA LYS A 35 -1.08 28.13 -16.14
C LYS A 35 -0.57 26.76 -16.57
N THR A 36 0.69 26.45 -16.30
CA THR A 36 1.30 25.15 -16.61
C THR A 36 0.55 23.99 -15.94
N LEU A 37 0.21 24.12 -14.65
CA LEU A 37 -0.53 23.08 -13.93
C LEU A 37 -1.92 22.86 -14.53
N TYR A 38 -2.68 23.97 -14.77
CA TYR A 38 -4.05 23.89 -15.28
C TYR A 38 -4.12 23.48 -16.78
N GLU A 39 -3.06 23.65 -17.56
CA GLU A 39 -2.94 23.08 -18.92
C GLU A 39 -2.87 21.53 -18.89
N HIS A 40 -2.30 20.94 -17.84
CA HIS A 40 -2.21 19.50 -17.68
C HIS A 40 -3.41 18.90 -16.93
N PHE A 41 -3.94 19.63 -15.94
CA PHE A 41 -5.02 19.19 -15.06
C PHE A 41 -6.01 20.33 -14.85
N PRO A 42 -7.11 20.36 -15.63
CA PRO A 42 -8.10 21.45 -15.56
C PRO A 42 -8.73 21.65 -14.18
N SER A 43 -8.77 20.57 -13.37
CA SER A 43 -9.29 20.63 -12.01
C SER A 43 -8.47 19.77 -11.05
N LYS A 44 -8.67 19.98 -9.75
CA LYS A 44 -8.10 19.11 -8.72
C LYS A 44 -8.62 17.67 -8.83
N ASN A 45 -9.87 17.47 -9.26
CA ASN A 45 -10.43 16.14 -9.48
C ASN A 45 -9.67 15.38 -10.57
N ASP A 46 -9.35 16.05 -11.69
CA ASP A 46 -8.57 15.43 -12.78
C ASP A 46 -7.17 15.04 -12.30
N LEU A 47 -6.56 15.86 -11.45
CA LEU A 47 -5.27 15.54 -10.85
C LEU A 47 -5.39 14.36 -9.89
N VAL A 48 -6.41 14.31 -9.03
CA VAL A 48 -6.65 13.19 -8.10
C VAL A 48 -6.88 11.89 -8.86
N GLU A 49 -7.66 11.88 -9.92
CA GLU A 49 -7.86 10.69 -10.77
C GLU A 49 -6.54 10.21 -11.37
N ALA A 50 -5.76 11.11 -11.96
CA ALA A 50 -4.47 10.76 -12.56
C ALA A 50 -3.46 10.22 -11.51
N VAL A 51 -3.47 10.78 -10.31
CA VAL A 51 -2.64 10.33 -9.20
C VAL A 51 -3.01 8.91 -8.76
N LEU A 52 -4.30 8.61 -8.69
CA LEU A 52 -4.77 7.29 -8.29
C LEU A 52 -4.55 6.24 -9.38
N ASP A 53 -4.74 6.59 -10.65
CA ASP A 53 -4.39 5.72 -11.77
C ASP A 53 -2.89 5.38 -11.76
N TYR A 54 -2.04 6.36 -11.46
CA TYR A 54 -0.61 6.16 -11.30
C TYR A 54 -0.27 5.26 -10.10
N ALA A 55 -0.92 5.47 -8.95
CA ALA A 55 -0.74 4.64 -7.76
C ALA A 55 -1.14 3.18 -8.02
N LEU A 56 -2.24 2.97 -8.76
CA LEU A 56 -2.70 1.65 -9.18
C LEU A 56 -1.69 0.97 -10.12
N ASP A 57 -1.21 1.69 -11.14
CA ASP A 57 -0.20 1.17 -12.08
C ASP A 57 1.09 0.77 -11.35
N MET A 58 1.54 1.59 -10.39
CA MET A 58 2.66 1.25 -9.52
C MET A 58 2.39 -0.02 -8.70
N SER A 59 1.22 -0.12 -8.08
CA SER A 59 0.84 -1.32 -7.30
C SER A 59 0.87 -2.57 -8.18
N CYS A 60 0.27 -2.50 -9.37
CA CYS A 60 0.23 -3.62 -10.31
C CYS A 60 1.62 -4.05 -10.80
N LYS A 61 2.51 -3.10 -11.09
CA LYS A 61 3.89 -3.37 -11.54
C LYS A 61 4.76 -3.92 -10.41
N ASN A 62 4.49 -3.51 -9.18
CA ASN A 62 5.28 -3.91 -8.02
C ASN A 62 4.87 -5.26 -7.40
N VAL A 63 3.74 -5.86 -7.81
CA VAL A 63 3.32 -7.18 -7.30
C VAL A 63 4.43 -8.21 -7.45
N ASP A 64 5.11 -8.25 -8.61
CA ASP A 64 6.23 -9.17 -8.82
C ASP A 64 7.43 -8.83 -7.92
N ALA A 65 7.76 -7.55 -7.79
CA ALA A 65 8.86 -7.10 -6.96
C ALA A 65 8.64 -7.40 -5.46
N PHE A 66 7.37 -7.42 -4.98
CA PHE A 66 7.06 -7.75 -3.60
C PHE A 66 7.37 -9.22 -3.24
N VAL A 67 7.29 -10.13 -4.21
CA VAL A 67 7.53 -11.56 -3.96
C VAL A 67 8.86 -12.04 -4.53
N GLN A 68 9.47 -11.30 -5.45
CA GLN A 68 10.77 -11.62 -6.06
C GLN A 68 11.91 -10.94 -5.29
N GLY A 69 13.03 -11.63 -5.19
CA GLY A 69 14.24 -11.17 -4.51
C GLY A 69 15.07 -12.35 -4.05
N ASP A 70 16.26 -12.10 -3.52
CA ASP A 70 17.21 -13.12 -3.09
C ASP A 70 16.83 -13.76 -1.74
N GLY A 71 15.95 -13.11 -0.97
CA GLY A 71 15.44 -13.62 0.32
C GLY A 71 14.22 -14.52 0.18
N SER A 72 13.74 -15.06 1.30
CA SER A 72 12.47 -15.77 1.36
C SER A 72 11.30 -14.84 0.96
N VAL A 73 10.16 -15.45 0.58
CA VAL A 73 8.96 -14.67 0.28
C VAL A 73 8.53 -13.79 1.46
N ILE A 74 8.72 -14.26 2.68
CA ILE A 74 8.42 -13.53 3.92
C ILE A 74 9.35 -12.31 4.03
N GLU A 75 10.66 -12.52 3.92
CA GLU A 75 11.66 -11.46 3.97
C GLU A 75 11.43 -10.41 2.88
N ASN A 76 11.15 -10.83 1.65
CA ASN A 76 10.91 -9.92 0.54
C ASN A 76 9.70 -9.01 0.77
N VAL A 77 8.60 -9.50 1.37
CA VAL A 77 7.45 -8.67 1.72
C VAL A 77 7.83 -7.61 2.76
N TYR A 78 8.56 -7.98 3.81
CA TYR A 78 9.02 -7.01 4.83
C TYR A 78 9.96 -5.97 4.24
N ARG A 79 10.97 -6.37 3.46
CA ARG A 79 11.90 -5.45 2.78
C ARG A 79 11.20 -4.47 1.85
N ASN A 80 10.21 -4.94 1.08
CA ASN A 80 9.46 -4.06 0.19
C ASN A 80 8.54 -3.12 0.98
N GLN A 81 8.00 -3.55 2.12
CA GLN A 81 7.22 -2.68 2.98
C GLN A 81 8.08 -1.55 3.60
N GLU A 82 9.33 -1.83 3.98
CA GLU A 82 10.26 -0.78 4.42
C GLU A 82 10.55 0.23 3.30
N LYS A 83 10.77 -0.23 2.06
CA LYS A 83 10.93 0.67 0.91
C LYS A 83 9.69 1.57 0.69
N VAL A 84 8.48 1.01 0.83
CA VAL A 84 7.24 1.80 0.74
C VAL A 84 7.21 2.87 1.82
N LYS A 85 7.59 2.51 3.05
CA LYS A 85 7.67 3.45 4.18
C LYS A 85 8.66 4.58 3.94
N GLU A 86 9.83 4.28 3.36
CA GLU A 86 10.85 5.28 3.03
C GLU A 86 10.40 6.22 1.90
N ILE A 87 9.77 5.67 0.85
CA ILE A 87 9.33 6.46 -0.32
C ILE A 87 8.15 7.35 0.03
N PHE A 88 7.16 6.79 0.72
CA PHE A 88 5.95 7.50 1.10
C PHE A 88 6.02 7.88 2.57
N ASN A 89 6.21 9.15 2.87
CA ASN A 89 6.16 9.66 4.24
C ASN A 89 4.72 9.67 4.79
N ILE A 90 4.08 8.47 4.76
CA ILE A 90 2.71 8.26 5.24
C ILE A 90 2.80 7.87 6.71
N ASN A 91 2.04 8.57 7.55
CA ASN A 91 2.01 8.29 8.98
C ASN A 91 0.57 8.08 9.51
N SER A 92 -0.43 8.08 8.63
CA SER A 92 -1.83 7.89 9.03
C SER A 92 -2.70 7.42 7.86
N ASP A 93 -3.86 6.83 8.15
CA ASP A 93 -4.88 6.49 7.15
C ASP A 93 -5.74 7.70 6.73
N ARG A 94 -5.47 8.90 7.27
CA ARG A 94 -6.22 10.13 6.97
C ARG A 94 -6.34 10.43 5.47
N PRO A 95 -5.30 10.32 4.63
CA PRO A 95 -5.43 10.55 3.19
C PRO A 95 -6.47 9.65 2.54
N ILE A 96 -6.50 8.37 2.91
CA ILE A 96 -7.46 7.39 2.37
C ILE A 96 -8.88 7.71 2.84
N TRP A 97 -9.05 8.08 4.11
CA TRP A 97 -10.34 8.52 4.63
C TRP A 97 -10.85 9.79 3.92
N GLU A 98 -9.97 10.79 3.68
CA GLU A 98 -10.34 12.00 2.92
C GLU A 98 -10.72 11.67 1.47
N LEU A 99 -10.01 10.73 0.83
CA LEU A 99 -10.34 10.26 -0.50
C LEU A 99 -11.73 9.62 -0.54
N GLN A 100 -12.02 8.70 0.37
CA GLN A 100 -13.33 8.07 0.52
C GLN A 100 -14.44 9.10 0.71
N LYS A 101 -14.22 10.10 1.57
CA LYS A 101 -15.23 11.10 1.93
C LYS A 101 -15.49 12.13 0.82
N TYR A 102 -14.43 12.63 0.17
CA TYR A 102 -14.53 13.77 -0.74
C TYR A 102 -14.44 13.40 -2.22
N TYR A 103 -13.98 12.19 -2.54
CA TYR A 103 -13.80 11.66 -3.89
C TYR A 103 -14.39 10.24 -4.03
N SER A 104 -15.57 10.02 -3.45
CA SER A 104 -16.18 8.69 -3.27
C SER A 104 -16.25 7.87 -4.56
N LYS A 105 -16.66 8.47 -5.68
CA LYS A 105 -16.76 7.77 -6.98
C LYS A 105 -15.40 7.26 -7.46
N THR A 106 -14.37 8.10 -7.34
CA THR A 106 -13.00 7.73 -7.71
C THR A 106 -12.46 6.66 -6.76
N TYR A 107 -12.74 6.80 -5.45
CA TYR A 107 -12.38 5.81 -4.44
C TYR A 107 -13.02 4.45 -4.71
N GLU A 108 -14.32 4.37 -4.97
CA GLU A 108 -15.04 3.11 -5.27
C GLU A 108 -14.46 2.39 -6.49
N ARG A 109 -14.17 3.14 -7.58
CA ARG A 109 -13.50 2.59 -8.76
C ARG A 109 -12.14 1.99 -8.40
N MET A 110 -11.34 2.73 -7.65
CA MET A 110 -10.01 2.33 -7.24
C MET A 110 -10.02 1.13 -6.30
N GLU A 111 -10.99 1.06 -5.38
CA GLU A 111 -11.14 -0.07 -4.44
C GLU A 111 -11.31 -1.40 -5.19
N ILE A 112 -12.11 -1.40 -6.27
CA ILE A 112 -12.29 -2.59 -7.13
C ILE A 112 -10.97 -3.00 -7.78
N GLU A 113 -10.22 -2.06 -8.31
CA GLU A 113 -8.96 -2.35 -9.00
C GLU A 113 -7.83 -2.76 -8.03
N PHE A 114 -7.76 -2.13 -6.85
CA PHE A 114 -6.85 -2.57 -5.80
C PHE A 114 -7.16 -3.98 -5.30
N ALA A 115 -8.45 -4.33 -5.14
CA ALA A 115 -8.83 -5.69 -4.76
C ALA A 115 -8.37 -6.74 -5.79
N LYS A 116 -8.39 -6.42 -7.09
CA LYS A 116 -7.83 -7.29 -8.15
C LYS A 116 -6.31 -7.40 -8.04
N SER A 117 -5.63 -6.30 -7.72
CA SER A 117 -4.17 -6.29 -7.51
C SER A 117 -3.79 -7.12 -6.28
N ASP A 118 -4.52 -6.97 -5.18
CA ASP A 118 -4.35 -7.75 -3.96
C ASP A 118 -4.53 -9.26 -4.23
N ALA A 119 -5.58 -9.63 -4.99
CA ALA A 119 -5.81 -11.02 -5.35
C ALA A 119 -4.61 -11.62 -6.13
N ARG A 120 -4.04 -10.86 -7.08
CA ARG A 120 -2.83 -11.27 -7.82
C ARG A 120 -1.60 -11.36 -6.92
N PHE A 121 -1.44 -10.41 -6.00
CA PHE A 121 -0.38 -10.45 -5.01
C PHE A 121 -0.46 -11.73 -4.16
N ILE A 122 -1.64 -12.06 -3.63
CA ILE A 122 -1.84 -13.27 -2.84
C ILE A 122 -1.55 -14.55 -3.65
N ASP A 123 -1.96 -14.61 -4.93
CA ASP A 123 -1.64 -15.77 -5.78
C ASP A 123 -0.12 -15.99 -5.88
N LYS A 124 0.64 -14.94 -6.18
CA LYS A 124 2.10 -15.02 -6.31
C LYS A 124 2.79 -15.28 -4.97
N LEU A 125 2.29 -14.68 -3.90
CA LEU A 125 2.76 -14.92 -2.54
C LEU A 125 2.64 -16.40 -2.17
N LEU A 126 1.47 -16.99 -2.40
CA LEU A 126 1.20 -18.39 -2.10
C LEU A 126 2.05 -19.33 -2.97
N GLU A 127 2.10 -19.06 -4.30
CA GLU A 127 2.93 -19.86 -5.23
C GLU A 127 4.39 -19.91 -4.78
N LYS A 128 4.99 -18.77 -4.44
CA LYS A 128 6.38 -18.69 -3.98
C LYS A 128 6.54 -19.34 -2.60
N GLY A 129 5.64 -19.08 -1.66
CA GLY A 129 5.71 -19.67 -0.31
C GLY A 129 5.59 -21.19 -0.31
N TRP A 130 4.75 -21.76 -1.17
CA TRP A 130 4.66 -23.21 -1.37
C TRP A 130 5.92 -23.77 -2.03
N LYS A 131 6.45 -23.10 -3.05
CA LYS A 131 7.70 -23.50 -3.71
C LYS A 131 8.90 -23.50 -2.75
N GLU A 132 8.93 -22.57 -1.81
CA GLU A 132 9.97 -22.50 -0.76
C GLU A 132 9.70 -23.49 0.40
N GLY A 133 8.53 -24.12 0.43
CA GLY A 133 8.09 -25.03 1.48
C GLY A 133 7.85 -24.35 2.82
N LEU A 134 7.46 -23.06 2.80
CA LEU A 134 7.22 -22.25 4.00
C LEU A 134 5.73 -22.20 4.39
N PHE A 135 4.82 -22.42 3.44
CA PHE A 135 3.39 -22.30 3.67
C PHE A 135 2.70 -23.67 3.75
N ARG A 136 1.64 -23.70 4.53
CA ARG A 136 0.76 -24.86 4.66
C ARG A 136 -0.10 -25.00 3.39
N GLU A 137 -0.42 -26.26 3.01
CA GLU A 137 -1.14 -26.58 1.78
C GLU A 137 -2.67 -26.59 1.95
N ASP A 138 -3.16 -26.68 3.19
CA ASP A 138 -4.59 -26.81 3.54
C ASP A 138 -5.32 -25.47 3.64
N ILE A 139 -4.74 -24.39 3.13
CA ILE A 139 -5.35 -23.05 3.10
C ILE A 139 -6.50 -22.99 2.10
N ASN A 140 -7.66 -22.52 2.56
CA ASN A 140 -8.72 -22.09 1.63
C ASN A 140 -8.33 -20.75 0.99
N VAL A 141 -7.73 -20.82 -0.22
CA VAL A 141 -7.18 -19.67 -0.93
C VAL A 141 -8.23 -18.57 -1.17
N ASN A 142 -9.45 -18.95 -1.59
CA ASN A 142 -10.50 -17.98 -1.85
C ASN A 142 -10.95 -17.26 -0.57
N PHE A 143 -11.06 -17.99 0.52
CA PHE A 143 -11.36 -17.39 1.82
C PHE A 143 -10.24 -16.45 2.26
N TYR A 144 -8.98 -16.87 2.14
CA TYR A 144 -7.83 -16.06 2.51
C TYR A 144 -7.74 -14.75 1.71
N LYS A 145 -7.96 -14.79 0.39
CA LYS A 145 -8.02 -13.58 -0.46
C LYS A 145 -9.10 -12.62 0.02
N THR A 146 -10.31 -13.14 0.28
CA THR A 146 -11.43 -12.33 0.77
C THR A 146 -11.15 -11.75 2.14
N PHE A 147 -10.58 -12.54 3.04
CA PHE A 147 -10.17 -12.09 4.38
C PHE A 147 -9.14 -10.97 4.29
N TYR A 148 -8.07 -11.17 3.51
CA TYR A 148 -7.02 -10.15 3.31
C TYR A 148 -7.60 -8.83 2.80
N SER A 149 -8.33 -8.84 1.69
CA SER A 149 -8.92 -7.63 1.11
C SER A 149 -9.95 -6.97 2.04
N SER A 150 -10.70 -7.76 2.82
CA SER A 150 -11.63 -7.22 3.82
C SER A 150 -10.91 -6.49 4.95
N VAL A 151 -9.80 -7.02 5.44
CA VAL A 151 -8.99 -6.36 6.47
C VAL A 151 -8.35 -5.08 5.94
N GLN A 152 -7.85 -5.10 4.70
CA GLN A 152 -7.30 -3.89 4.05
C GLN A 152 -8.36 -2.79 3.92
N ARG A 153 -9.60 -3.17 3.57
CA ARG A 153 -10.73 -2.24 3.51
C ARG A 153 -11.13 -1.68 4.88
N LEU A 154 -11.17 -2.53 5.91
CA LEU A 154 -11.49 -2.10 7.28
C LEU A 154 -10.51 -1.05 7.79
N ARG A 155 -9.23 -1.11 7.41
CA ARG A 155 -8.24 -0.08 7.75
C ARG A 155 -8.63 1.30 7.26
N SER A 156 -9.28 1.38 6.10
CA SER A 156 -9.73 2.66 5.52
C SER A 156 -10.97 3.23 6.20
N VAL A 157 -11.62 2.49 7.10
CA VAL A 157 -12.76 2.99 7.88
C VAL A 157 -12.25 3.80 9.07
N ALA A 158 -12.69 5.05 9.15
CA ALA A 158 -12.30 5.95 10.23
C ALA A 158 -12.53 5.31 11.62
N ASN A 159 -11.53 5.44 12.50
CA ASN A 159 -11.53 4.92 13.87
C ASN A 159 -11.56 3.39 14.02
N THR A 160 -11.37 2.60 12.98
CA THR A 160 -11.20 1.15 13.14
C THR A 160 -9.92 0.83 13.91
N PHE A 161 -8.84 1.53 13.58
CA PHE A 161 -7.56 1.49 14.30
C PHE A 161 -7.19 2.91 14.75
N PRO A 162 -7.66 3.38 15.93
CA PRO A 162 -7.33 4.72 16.41
C PRO A 162 -5.82 4.91 16.55
N GLU A 163 -5.25 5.92 15.90
CA GLU A 163 -3.81 6.16 15.79
C GLU A 163 -3.10 6.25 17.16
N ARG A 164 -3.81 6.73 18.19
CA ARG A 164 -3.28 6.81 19.55
C ARG A 164 -2.95 5.45 20.15
N GLU A 165 -3.75 4.41 19.83
CA GLU A 165 -3.60 3.04 20.34
C GLU A 165 -2.87 2.15 19.34
N PHE A 166 -3.03 2.45 18.05
CA PHE A 166 -2.51 1.69 16.92
C PHE A 166 -1.74 2.62 15.96
N PRO A 167 -0.47 2.94 16.26
CA PRO A 167 0.37 3.73 15.35
C PRO A 167 0.39 3.12 13.95
N PHE A 168 0.32 3.95 12.92
CA PHE A 168 0.10 3.52 11.53
C PHE A 168 1.02 2.39 11.09
N TRP A 169 2.34 2.56 11.22
CA TRP A 169 3.29 1.54 10.77
C TRP A 169 3.31 0.30 11.65
N ASP A 170 3.11 0.43 12.94
CA ASP A 170 3.02 -0.71 13.86
C ASP A 170 1.80 -1.56 13.54
N THR A 171 0.67 -0.93 13.20
CA THR A 171 -0.54 -1.62 12.75
C THR A 171 -0.29 -2.38 11.44
N ILE A 172 0.36 -1.76 10.45
CA ILE A 172 0.68 -2.42 9.18
C ILE A 172 1.55 -3.66 9.41
N TYR A 173 2.63 -3.53 10.18
CA TYR A 173 3.52 -4.68 10.45
C TYR A 173 2.85 -5.77 11.27
N THR A 174 2.00 -5.41 12.22
CA THR A 174 1.19 -6.37 12.97
C THR A 174 0.24 -7.15 12.05
N LEU A 175 -0.42 -6.47 11.12
CA LEU A 175 -1.30 -7.13 10.14
C LEU A 175 -0.50 -8.04 9.20
N ILE A 176 0.66 -7.61 8.71
CA ILE A 176 1.54 -8.45 7.87
C ILE A 176 1.95 -9.71 8.65
N GLU A 177 2.36 -9.57 9.90
CA GLU A 177 2.71 -10.70 10.76
C GLU A 177 1.53 -11.68 10.90
N TYR A 178 0.33 -11.17 11.22
CA TYR A 178 -0.84 -12.04 11.39
C TYR A 178 -1.26 -12.71 10.09
N PHE A 179 -1.16 -12.04 8.95
CA PHE A 179 -1.39 -12.64 7.64
C PHE A 179 -0.42 -13.80 7.39
N PHE A 180 0.87 -13.64 7.71
CA PHE A 180 1.84 -14.74 7.58
C PHE A 180 1.58 -15.86 8.57
N ARG A 181 1.25 -15.57 9.84
CA ARG A 181 0.95 -16.61 10.85
C ARG A 181 -0.20 -17.53 10.44
N ILE A 182 -1.14 -17.06 9.62
CA ILE A 182 -2.19 -17.91 9.04
C ILE A 182 -1.63 -18.85 7.97
N LEU A 183 -0.63 -18.43 7.21
CA LEU A 183 -0.11 -19.14 6.04
C LEU A 183 1.00 -20.13 6.37
N VAL A 184 1.85 -19.82 7.34
CA VAL A 184 3.10 -20.57 7.58
C VAL A 184 2.86 -21.94 8.19
N ASN A 185 3.72 -22.91 7.78
CA ASN A 185 3.93 -24.18 8.48
C ASN A 185 5.06 -24.03 9.51
N GLU A 186 5.54 -25.14 10.11
CA GLU A 186 6.60 -25.08 11.13
C GLU A 186 7.92 -24.48 10.62
N LYS A 187 8.31 -24.77 9.37
CA LYS A 187 9.50 -24.19 8.73
C LYS A 187 9.29 -22.70 8.48
N GLY A 188 8.13 -22.34 7.96
CA GLY A 188 7.78 -20.95 7.70
C GLY A 188 7.64 -20.12 8.98
N MET A 189 7.22 -20.71 10.11
CA MET A 189 7.17 -20.03 11.39
C MET A 189 8.57 -19.64 11.88
N LYS A 190 9.55 -20.53 11.76
CA LYS A 190 10.95 -20.22 12.10
C LYS A 190 11.51 -19.12 11.23
N GLU A 191 11.18 -19.13 9.93
CA GLU A 191 11.58 -18.08 9.00
C GLU A 191 10.92 -16.73 9.34
N LEU A 192 9.62 -16.72 9.66
CA LEU A 192 8.92 -15.53 10.08
C LEU A 192 9.54 -14.92 11.36
N GLU A 193 9.84 -15.76 12.36
CA GLU A 193 10.48 -15.31 13.60
C GLU A 193 11.86 -14.71 13.33
N HIS A 194 12.65 -15.33 12.43
CA HIS A 194 13.94 -14.80 12.00
C HIS A 194 13.79 -13.42 11.33
N VAL A 195 12.87 -13.28 10.38
CA VAL A 195 12.60 -12.00 9.69
C VAL A 195 12.14 -10.91 10.66
N LEU A 196 11.29 -11.27 11.64
CA LEU A 196 10.86 -10.31 12.69
C LEU A 196 12.04 -9.85 13.55
N GLN A 197 13.00 -10.73 13.86
CA GLN A 197 14.24 -10.34 14.57
C GLN A 197 15.10 -9.40 13.73
N LEU A 198 15.28 -9.67 12.43
CA LEU A 198 16.02 -8.79 11.51
C LEU A 198 15.39 -7.41 11.47
N LYS A 199 14.06 -7.33 11.32
CA LYS A 199 13.31 -6.08 11.33
C LYS A 199 13.53 -5.30 12.64
N ASN A 200 13.39 -5.96 13.79
CA ASN A 200 13.55 -5.32 15.10
C ASN A 200 14.97 -4.78 15.32
N ASN A 201 15.96 -5.41 14.71
CA ASN A 201 17.36 -4.99 14.73
C ASN A 201 17.70 -3.97 13.61
N LYS A 202 16.71 -3.54 12.80
CA LYS A 202 16.88 -2.62 11.66
C LYS A 202 17.89 -3.13 10.61
N LEU A 203 17.88 -4.44 10.35
CA LEU A 203 18.74 -5.09 9.35
C LEU A 203 18.02 -5.32 8.00
N ILE A 204 16.73 -5.07 7.98
CA ILE A 204 15.87 -5.06 6.78
C ILE A 204 14.92 -3.89 6.84
#